data_f582b11a259cc414960d8b1d74a70f82
#
_entry.id   f582b11a259cc414960d8b1d74a70f82
#
_cell.length_a   1.000
_cell.length_b   1.000
_cell.length_c   1.000
_cell.angle_alpha   90.00
_cell.angle_beta   90.00
_cell.angle_gamma   90.00
#
_symmetry.space_group_name_H-M   'P 1'
#
loop_
_entity.id
_entity.type
_entity.pdbx_description
1 polymer ?
#
loop_
_entity_poly.entity_id
_entity_poly.type
_entity_poly.pdbx_seq_one_letter_code
_entity_poly.pdbx_strand_id
1 'polypeptide(L)'
;ATIAVAGHPLLALPAAMLAGAEDALRQSGYEPYYLYRQKYMSGSFENTGWCRPGYTGLYNIYMMEELHTILSLGGGGMNKINLPEEKLARYHNPKIPQDYISRIDTILQQKDEIFSILRGLREQNP
;
A
#
# COMPACT_ATOMS: atom_id res chain seq x y z
N ALA A 1 12.53 18.58 -6.29
CA ALA A 1 13.84 18.01 -5.92
C ALA A 1 14.29 17.08 -7.03
N THR A 2 15.26 17.52 -7.83
CA THR A 2 15.83 16.72 -8.93
C THR A 2 16.68 15.63 -8.30
N ILE A 3 16.18 14.39 -8.32
CA ILE A 3 17.01 13.24 -7.93
C ILE A 3 18.02 13.04 -9.04
N ALA A 4 19.26 13.40 -8.78
CA ALA A 4 20.38 13.09 -9.65
C ALA A 4 20.57 11.57 -9.65
N VAL A 5 19.98 10.88 -10.63
CA VAL A 5 20.30 9.47 -10.93
C VAL A 5 21.67 9.46 -11.61
N ALA A 6 22.72 9.49 -10.79
CA ALA A 6 24.07 9.47 -11.28
C ALA A 6 24.37 8.10 -11.91
N GLY A 7 24.58 8.06 -13.20
CA GLY A 7 25.56 7.16 -13.79
C GLY A 7 25.10 5.89 -14.49
N HIS A 8 23.81 5.53 -14.58
CA HIS A 8 23.43 4.33 -15.34
C HIS A 8 22.61 4.69 -16.60
N PRO A 9 23.14 4.52 -17.83
CA PRO A 9 22.46 4.94 -19.05
C PRO A 9 21.09 4.29 -19.26
N LEU A 10 20.85 3.10 -18.70
CA LEU A 10 19.56 2.42 -18.76
C LEU A 10 18.48 3.07 -17.88
N LEU A 11 18.83 3.95 -16.93
CA LEU A 11 17.88 4.63 -16.05
C LEU A 11 17.53 6.04 -16.52
N ALA A 12 18.24 6.58 -17.49
CA ALA A 12 18.02 7.94 -17.99
C ALA A 12 16.64 8.09 -18.66
N LEU A 13 16.23 7.11 -19.47
CA LEU A 13 14.92 7.13 -20.13
C LEU A 13 13.75 7.00 -19.16
N PRO A 14 13.72 6.04 -18.23
CA PRO A 14 12.68 5.99 -17.20
C PRO A 14 12.60 7.26 -16.35
N ALA A 15 13.73 7.86 -15.98
CA ALA A 15 13.76 9.10 -15.22
C ALA A 15 13.15 10.27 -16.00
N ALA A 16 13.48 10.39 -17.29
CA ALA A 16 12.91 11.43 -18.17
C ALA A 16 11.40 11.23 -18.39
N MET A 17 10.96 9.98 -18.54
CA MET A 17 9.51 9.67 -18.65
C MET A 17 8.75 10.02 -17.38
N LEU A 18 9.28 9.71 -16.20
CA LEU A 18 8.66 10.06 -14.92
C LEU A 18 8.60 11.57 -14.75
N ALA A 19 9.68 12.29 -15.01
CA ALA A 19 9.69 13.75 -14.93
C ALA A 19 8.67 14.38 -15.87
N GLY A 20 8.59 13.93 -17.12
CA GLY A 20 7.59 14.40 -18.08
C GLY A 20 6.15 14.11 -17.65
N ALA A 21 5.91 12.93 -17.04
CA ALA A 21 4.60 12.57 -16.49
C ALA A 21 4.23 13.47 -15.30
N GLU A 22 5.16 13.72 -14.39
CA GLU A 22 4.94 14.64 -13.27
C GLU A 22 4.58 16.05 -13.72
N ASP A 23 5.34 16.60 -14.71
CA ASP A 23 5.06 17.93 -15.27
C ASP A 23 3.68 17.99 -15.91
N ALA A 24 3.31 16.98 -16.69
CA ALA A 24 1.98 16.90 -17.32
C ALA A 24 0.85 16.80 -16.29
N LEU A 25 1.03 16.04 -15.22
CA LEU A 25 0.06 15.94 -14.14
C LEU A 25 -0.11 17.28 -13.42
N ARG A 26 0.97 17.95 -13.06
CA ARG A 26 0.93 19.29 -12.42
C ARG A 26 0.23 20.31 -13.31
N GLN A 27 0.56 20.35 -14.60
CA GLN A 27 -0.10 21.23 -15.58
C GLN A 27 -1.59 20.96 -15.71
N SER A 28 -2.01 19.70 -15.48
CA SER A 28 -3.41 19.28 -15.51
C SER A 28 -4.14 19.47 -14.16
N GLY A 29 -3.51 20.12 -13.18
CA GLY A 29 -4.10 20.42 -11.87
C GLY A 29 -4.13 19.22 -10.91
N TYR A 30 -3.26 18.23 -11.12
CA TYR A 30 -3.07 17.14 -10.16
C TYR A 30 -1.97 17.49 -9.16
N GLU A 31 -2.12 17.01 -7.94
CA GLU A 31 -1.18 17.16 -6.84
C GLU A 31 -0.78 15.80 -6.27
N PRO A 32 0.48 15.62 -5.82
CA PRO A 32 0.88 14.40 -5.14
C PRO A 32 0.21 14.36 -3.77
N TYR A 33 -0.34 13.19 -3.39
CA TYR A 33 -1.01 13.03 -2.09
C TYR A 33 -0.46 11.88 -1.23
N TYR A 34 0.33 10.97 -1.81
CA TYR A 34 1.16 10.03 -1.07
C TYR A 34 2.43 9.70 -1.82
N LEU A 35 3.46 9.28 -1.07
CA LEU A 35 4.76 8.89 -1.59
C LEU A 35 5.18 7.56 -0.98
N TYR A 36 5.44 6.56 -1.82
CA TYR A 36 5.96 5.27 -1.39
C TYR A 36 7.29 4.97 -2.06
N ARG A 37 8.34 4.80 -1.24
CA ARG A 37 9.67 4.46 -1.73
C ARG A 37 9.84 2.94 -1.84
N GLN A 38 10.03 2.44 -3.04
CA GLN A 38 10.29 1.02 -3.29
C GLN A 38 11.77 0.70 -3.01
N LYS A 39 12.03 -0.06 -1.95
CA LYS A 39 13.39 -0.31 -1.43
C LYS A 39 14.28 -1.16 -2.34
N TYR A 40 13.76 -1.94 -3.28
CA TYR A 40 14.52 -2.94 -4.05
C TYR A 40 14.39 -2.78 -5.57
N MET A 41 14.01 -1.61 -6.06
CA MET A 41 13.93 -1.33 -7.48
C MET A 41 15.18 -0.60 -7.99
N SER A 42 15.62 -0.97 -9.18
CA SER A 42 16.68 -0.24 -9.89
C SER A 42 16.30 1.23 -10.04
N GLY A 43 17.19 2.13 -9.61
CA GLY A 43 16.96 3.57 -9.66
C GLY A 43 16.24 4.15 -8.44
N SER A 44 15.78 3.35 -7.49
CA SER A 44 15.08 3.79 -6.27
C SER A 44 13.95 4.80 -6.56
N PHE A 45 13.25 4.61 -7.67
CA PHE A 45 12.12 5.45 -8.05
C PHE A 45 11.00 5.34 -7.02
N GLU A 46 10.37 6.46 -6.77
CA GLU A 46 9.26 6.56 -5.83
C GLU A 46 7.93 6.29 -6.54
N ASN A 47 7.02 5.60 -5.86
CA ASN A 47 5.64 5.45 -6.32
C ASN A 47 4.82 6.57 -5.70
N THR A 48 4.45 7.55 -6.51
CA THR A 48 3.71 8.73 -6.08
C THR A 48 2.26 8.63 -6.53
N GLY A 49 1.32 8.76 -5.62
CA GLY A 49 -0.10 8.89 -5.95
C GLY A 49 -0.45 10.33 -6.28
N TRP A 50 -1.17 10.54 -7.37
CA TRP A 50 -1.60 11.84 -7.86
C TRP A 50 -3.12 11.93 -7.89
N CYS A 51 -3.67 13.05 -7.44
CA CYS A 51 -5.10 13.31 -7.53
C CYS A 51 -5.36 14.80 -7.74
N ARG A 52 -6.58 15.14 -8.13
CA ARG A 52 -7.05 16.54 -8.06
C ARG A 52 -7.35 16.92 -6.61
N PRO A 53 -7.23 18.19 -6.22
CA PRO A 53 -7.60 18.65 -4.89
C PRO A 53 -8.99 18.16 -4.48
N GLY A 54 -9.12 17.59 -3.28
CA GLY A 54 -10.37 17.04 -2.77
C GLY A 54 -10.71 15.61 -3.20
N TYR A 55 -9.90 14.95 -4.05
CA TYR A 55 -10.14 13.59 -4.55
C TYR A 55 -9.07 12.59 -4.07
N THR A 56 -8.56 12.77 -2.87
CA THR A 56 -7.57 11.86 -2.29
C THR A 56 -8.15 10.46 -2.08
N GLY A 57 -7.42 9.44 -2.52
CA GLY A 57 -7.77 8.05 -2.28
C GLY A 57 -7.44 7.64 -0.85
N LEU A 58 -8.41 7.69 0.05
CA LEU A 58 -8.22 7.38 1.48
C LEU A 58 -7.64 5.98 1.70
N TYR A 59 -8.07 5.00 0.91
CA TYR A 59 -7.52 3.65 0.97
C TYR A 59 -5.99 3.63 0.78
N ASN A 60 -5.49 4.39 -0.20
CA ASN A 60 -4.05 4.46 -0.47
C ASN A 60 -3.30 5.09 0.70
N ILE A 61 -3.85 6.16 1.29
CA ILE A 61 -3.28 6.80 2.47
C ILE A 61 -3.22 5.79 3.63
N TYR A 62 -4.32 5.13 3.95
CA TYR A 62 -4.37 4.16 5.05
C TYR A 62 -3.43 2.96 4.83
N MET A 63 -3.25 2.53 3.58
CA MET A 63 -2.32 1.45 3.24
C MET A 63 -0.87 1.86 3.39
N MET A 64 -0.51 3.10 3.03
CA MET A 64 0.87 3.59 3.06
C MET A 64 1.30 4.05 4.44
N GLU A 65 0.45 4.79 5.12
CA GLU A 65 0.72 5.33 6.46
C GLU A 65 0.45 4.32 7.58
N GLU A 66 -0.13 3.15 7.25
CA GLU A 66 -0.43 2.07 8.20
C GLU A 66 -1.26 2.54 9.42
N LEU A 67 -2.10 3.58 9.23
CA LEU A 67 -2.87 4.23 10.29
C LEU A 67 -4.01 3.38 10.83
N HIS A 68 -4.56 2.50 10.01
CA HIS A 68 -5.74 1.71 10.34
C HIS A 68 -5.55 0.23 10.05
N THR A 69 -6.26 -0.59 10.80
CA THR A 69 -6.46 -2.00 10.47
C THR A 69 -7.20 -2.13 9.14
N ILE A 70 -6.69 -2.94 8.23
CA ILE A 70 -7.26 -3.21 6.91
C ILE A 70 -7.59 -4.69 6.81
N LEU A 71 -8.87 -4.99 6.58
CA LEU A 71 -9.34 -6.34 6.28
C LEU A 71 -9.56 -6.48 4.78
N SER A 72 -8.85 -7.40 4.16
CA SER A 72 -8.93 -7.68 2.72
C SER A 72 -9.71 -8.95 2.46
N LEU A 73 -10.59 -8.90 1.46
CA LEU A 73 -11.33 -10.05 0.93
C LEU A 73 -10.75 -10.46 -0.42
N GLY A 74 -10.90 -11.74 -0.74
CA GLY A 74 -10.50 -12.29 -2.04
C GLY A 74 -9.03 -12.71 -2.12
N GLY A 75 -8.70 -13.34 -3.25
CA GLY A 75 -7.36 -13.86 -3.53
C GLY A 75 -6.30 -12.75 -3.60
N GLY A 76 -5.13 -13.00 -3.03
CA GLY A 76 -4.02 -12.06 -2.99
C GLY A 76 -4.20 -10.88 -2.04
N GLY A 77 -5.33 -10.77 -1.35
CA GLY A 77 -5.57 -9.72 -0.37
C GLY A 77 -4.60 -9.79 0.82
N MET A 78 -4.21 -8.64 1.34
CA MET A 78 -3.37 -8.52 2.54
C MET A 78 -4.17 -7.88 3.66
N ASN A 79 -4.31 -8.57 4.78
CA ASN A 79 -4.85 -8.00 6.00
C ASN A 79 -3.70 -7.36 6.79
N LYS A 80 -3.89 -6.15 7.24
CA LYS A 80 -2.97 -5.43 8.12
C LYS A 80 -3.69 -5.11 9.41
N ILE A 81 -3.18 -5.57 10.53
CA ILE A 81 -3.78 -5.38 11.84
C ILE A 81 -2.85 -4.51 12.67
N ASN A 82 -3.32 -3.33 13.03
CA ASN A 82 -2.60 -2.46 13.94
C ASN A 82 -2.75 -3.00 15.37
N LEU A 83 -1.64 -3.28 15.99
CA LEU A 83 -1.54 -3.73 17.37
C LEU A 83 -0.96 -2.61 18.24
N PRO A 84 -1.13 -2.65 19.57
CA PRO A 84 -0.46 -1.72 20.48
C PRO A 84 1.05 -1.68 20.28
N GLU A 85 1.70 -0.60 20.73
CA GLU A 85 3.15 -0.37 20.63
C GLU A 85 3.65 -0.31 19.17
N GLU A 86 2.85 0.25 18.25
CA GLU A 86 3.18 0.41 16.83
C GLU A 86 3.53 -0.92 16.12
N LYS A 87 3.07 -2.04 16.65
CA LYS A 87 3.26 -3.35 16.03
C LYS A 87 2.21 -3.57 14.93
N LEU A 88 2.64 -4.22 13.86
CA LEU A 88 1.80 -4.53 12.71
C LEU A 88 1.83 -6.03 12.39
N ALA A 89 0.69 -6.69 12.49
CA ALA A 89 0.51 -8.05 12.00
C ALA A 89 -0.03 -8.04 10.57
N ARG A 90 0.50 -8.95 9.74
CA ARG A 90 0.11 -9.09 8.33
C ARG A 90 -0.29 -10.54 8.04
N TYR A 91 -1.47 -10.71 7.42
CA TYR A 91 -2.00 -12.00 6.99
C TYR A 91 -2.32 -11.94 5.50
N HIS A 92 -1.77 -12.86 4.73
CA HIS A 92 -1.94 -12.88 3.27
C HIS A 92 -2.93 -13.97 2.86
N ASN A 93 -3.89 -13.60 2.03
CA ASN A 93 -4.70 -14.58 1.33
C ASN A 93 -3.90 -15.18 0.16
N PRO A 94 -4.09 -16.48 -0.18
CA PRO A 94 -3.47 -17.09 -1.35
C PRO A 94 -3.76 -16.28 -2.62
N LYS A 95 -2.75 -16.13 -3.50
CA LYS A 95 -2.90 -15.36 -4.75
C LYS A 95 -3.53 -16.18 -5.85
N ILE A 96 -3.29 -17.49 -5.87
CA ILE A 96 -3.77 -18.41 -6.89
C ILE A 96 -5.22 -18.78 -6.55
N PRO A 97 -6.18 -18.66 -7.48
CA PRO A 97 -7.61 -18.92 -7.20
C PRO A 97 -7.88 -20.32 -6.66
N GLN A 98 -7.21 -21.34 -7.19
CA GLN A 98 -7.35 -22.73 -6.72
C GLN A 98 -6.92 -22.89 -5.28
N ASP A 99 -5.80 -22.26 -4.88
CA ASP A 99 -5.29 -22.30 -3.52
C ASP A 99 -6.22 -21.53 -2.58
N TYR A 100 -6.79 -20.41 -3.05
CA TYR A 100 -7.74 -19.62 -2.28
C TYR A 100 -9.01 -20.44 -1.98
N ILE A 101 -9.54 -21.13 -3.00
CA ILE A 101 -10.75 -21.97 -2.87
C ILE A 101 -10.47 -23.17 -1.95
N SER A 102 -9.35 -23.86 -2.16
CA SER A 102 -9.02 -25.07 -1.37
C SER A 102 -8.71 -24.77 0.10
N ARG A 103 -8.33 -23.54 0.44
CA ARG A 103 -8.00 -23.07 1.80
C ARG A 103 -9.06 -22.16 2.41
N ILE A 104 -10.27 -22.14 1.86
CA ILE A 104 -11.29 -21.18 2.29
C ILE A 104 -11.58 -21.29 3.79
N ASP A 105 -11.65 -22.52 4.33
CA ASP A 105 -11.91 -22.74 5.76
C ASP A 105 -10.77 -22.18 6.64
N THR A 106 -9.52 -22.36 6.22
CA THR A 106 -8.36 -21.78 6.92
C THR A 106 -8.41 -20.24 6.89
N ILE A 107 -8.81 -19.67 5.75
CA ILE A 107 -8.94 -18.21 5.59
C ILE A 107 -10.06 -17.67 6.50
N LEU A 108 -11.18 -18.38 6.61
CA LEU A 108 -12.27 -18.00 7.50
C LEU A 108 -11.83 -18.07 8.97
N GLN A 109 -11.15 -19.15 9.38
CA GLN A 109 -10.59 -19.27 10.71
C GLN A 109 -9.62 -18.12 11.04
N GLN A 110 -8.72 -17.75 10.12
CA GLN A 110 -7.85 -16.58 10.30
C GLN A 110 -8.64 -15.27 10.46
N LYS A 111 -9.76 -15.12 9.76
CA LYS A 111 -10.63 -13.95 9.93
C LYS A 111 -11.25 -13.90 11.32
N ASP A 112 -11.70 -15.03 11.83
CA ASP A 112 -12.26 -15.13 13.19
C ASP A 112 -11.22 -14.80 14.26
N GLU A 113 -9.96 -15.27 14.08
CA GLU A 113 -8.84 -14.89 14.94
C GLU A 113 -8.59 -13.37 14.92
N ILE A 114 -8.56 -12.76 13.73
CA ILE A 114 -8.40 -11.31 13.56
C ILE A 114 -9.53 -10.56 14.27
N PHE A 115 -10.79 -10.98 14.08
CA PHE A 115 -11.93 -10.35 14.76
C PHE A 115 -11.85 -10.49 16.28
N SER A 116 -11.35 -11.61 16.79
CA SER A 116 -11.14 -11.81 18.23
C SER A 116 -10.10 -10.84 18.78
N ILE A 117 -8.99 -10.65 18.07
CA ILE A 117 -7.95 -9.66 18.42
C ILE A 117 -8.57 -8.24 18.44
N LEU A 118 -9.31 -7.86 17.40
CA LEU A 118 -9.89 -6.52 17.28
C LEU A 118 -10.93 -6.24 18.39
N ARG A 119 -11.72 -7.24 18.79
CA ARG A 119 -12.64 -7.10 19.92
C ARG A 119 -11.89 -6.87 21.24
N GLY A 120 -10.85 -7.65 21.50
CA GLY A 120 -10.02 -7.47 22.69
C GLY A 120 -9.36 -6.08 22.76
N LEU A 121 -8.89 -5.56 21.63
CA LEU A 121 -8.32 -4.20 21.56
C LEU A 121 -9.35 -3.10 21.82
N ARG A 122 -10.59 -3.27 21.35
CA ARG A 122 -11.68 -2.33 21.58
C ARG A 122 -12.11 -2.29 23.05
N GLU A 123 -12.09 -3.42 23.74
CA GLU A 123 -12.43 -3.51 25.17
C GLU A 123 -11.37 -2.85 26.07
N GLN A 124 -10.12 -2.76 25.60
CA GLN A 124 -9.02 -2.11 26.32
C GLN A 124 -8.95 -0.60 26.09
N ASN A 125 -9.60 -0.08 25.03
CA ASN A 125 -9.68 1.35 24.68
C ASN A 125 -11.13 1.73 24.39
N PRO A 126 -11.98 1.91 25.45
CA PRO A 126 -13.38 2.29 25.30
C PRO A 126 -13.60 3.71 24.76
#